data_1e06340ccc0ec18133a2418da6fbc6e7
#
_entry.id   1e06340ccc0ec18133a2418da6fbc6e7
#
_cell.length_a   1.000
_cell.length_b   1.000
_cell.length_c   1.000
_cell.angle_alpha   90.00
_cell.angle_beta   90.00
_cell.angle_gamma   90.00
#
_symmetry.space_group_name_H-M   'P 1'
#
loop_
_entity.id
_entity.type
_entity.pdbx_description
1 polymer ?
#
loop_
_entity_poly.entity_id
_entity_poly.type
_entity_poly.pdbx_seq_one_letter_code
_entity_poly.pdbx_strand_id
1 'polypeptide(L)'
;MFAVFCVLLNWTILTQYILKPVNFNYYPLSTFLILGFSLTQFYFPLIFTLIEGNQVVNNLLVPFDVFTHLILEFLVLIASYSLYKALLGNPGLRKRSILRRFGMFSPRTEKQVWIIGFIGLFATIFTRLLGGDGVLSKFIVGFVPFMYAPFLIPLSVLFGVRYVKSKTLTIQIAIYTVAVFILGIIGNSRGSLIFGFTALGFSYFLGMFMGVTPFKIFTSRNIIIAAAAFWFVTGPLSDLSIAMVVVRAQRTEISASELINQTWLTFQDKNRLKEYKLETSKAQSTDKWDESYVDNIFLSRFCNLKYNDNALHDASELSDENRVIYRDLQIDMLLSTLPTPFLTAFNIKVDKKSVNANSLGDVLFSLTGGDEGSLGSFRTSSFSGTATAAFGWWYLALFGIGMAPVFFLFDKLFIRVRVPAILPAQSARFESHISLCALMIITSIFQFLPVQGVLDIFSYIARGWIQTVLLYFVVYRIARLF
;
A
#
# COMPACT_ATOMS: atom_id res chain seq x y z
N MET A 1 -18.76 -23.37 -0.43
CA MET A 1 -17.91 -24.40 -1.08
C MET A 1 -16.94 -23.77 -2.08
N PHE A 2 -17.41 -22.98 -3.07
CA PHE A 2 -16.54 -22.39 -4.10
C PHE A 2 -15.43 -21.46 -3.52
N ALA A 3 -15.75 -20.59 -2.57
CA ALA A 3 -14.76 -19.75 -1.87
C ALA A 3 -13.63 -20.57 -1.22
N VAL A 4 -13.98 -21.68 -0.57
CA VAL A 4 -13.01 -22.62 0.04
C VAL A 4 -12.10 -23.24 -1.03
N PHE A 5 -12.65 -23.63 -2.17
CA PHE A 5 -11.86 -24.13 -3.31
C PHE A 5 -10.88 -23.08 -3.79
N CYS A 6 -11.28 -21.81 -3.97
CA CYS A 6 -10.41 -20.71 -4.38
C CYS A 6 -9.27 -20.45 -3.39
N VAL A 7 -9.58 -20.47 -2.08
CA VAL A 7 -8.57 -20.32 -1.01
C VAL A 7 -7.57 -21.47 -1.03
N LEU A 8 -8.03 -22.72 -1.18
CA LEU A 8 -7.15 -23.90 -1.24
C LEU A 8 -6.29 -23.91 -2.50
N LEU A 9 -6.84 -23.50 -3.65
CA LEU A 9 -6.07 -23.39 -4.89
C LEU A 9 -5.00 -22.31 -4.77
N ASN A 10 -5.35 -21.12 -4.23
CA ASN A 10 -4.38 -20.07 -3.94
C ASN A 10 -3.29 -20.57 -2.99
N TRP A 11 -3.65 -21.28 -1.89
CA TRP A 11 -2.70 -21.85 -0.93
C TRP A 11 -1.72 -22.81 -1.60
N THR A 12 -2.23 -23.72 -2.44
CA THR A 12 -1.42 -24.71 -3.13
C THR A 12 -0.39 -24.03 -4.04
N ILE A 13 -0.82 -23.07 -4.87
CA ILE A 13 0.09 -22.35 -5.75
C ILE A 13 1.07 -21.49 -4.96
N LEU A 14 0.60 -20.80 -3.92
CA LEU A 14 1.44 -19.96 -3.09
C LEU A 14 2.56 -20.75 -2.42
N THR A 15 2.23 -21.88 -1.79
CA THR A 15 3.22 -22.72 -1.08
C THR A 15 4.13 -23.48 -2.03
N GLN A 16 3.60 -24.04 -3.12
CA GLN A 16 4.37 -24.88 -4.03
C GLN A 16 5.21 -24.11 -5.05
N TYR A 17 4.80 -22.86 -5.37
CA TYR A 17 5.48 -22.10 -6.42
C TYR A 17 6.08 -20.78 -5.93
N ILE A 18 5.39 -20.00 -5.10
CA ILE A 18 5.78 -18.65 -4.71
C ILE A 18 6.69 -18.63 -3.48
N LEU A 19 6.34 -19.32 -2.40
CA LEU A 19 7.09 -19.30 -1.13
C LEU A 19 8.41 -20.09 -1.16
N LYS A 20 8.93 -20.38 -2.35
CA LYS A 20 10.24 -21.01 -2.47
C LYS A 20 11.36 -20.03 -2.13
N PRO A 21 12.40 -20.47 -1.37
CA PRO A 21 13.54 -19.60 -1.02
C PRO A 21 14.22 -18.95 -2.24
N VAL A 22 14.24 -19.66 -3.37
CA VAL A 22 14.82 -19.15 -4.63
C VAL A 22 14.13 -17.87 -5.07
N ASN A 23 12.80 -17.75 -4.95
CA ASN A 23 12.05 -16.58 -5.35
C ASN A 23 12.42 -15.37 -4.48
N PHE A 24 12.48 -15.52 -3.16
CA PHE A 24 12.91 -14.45 -2.25
C PHE A 24 14.39 -14.07 -2.42
N ASN A 25 15.22 -15.01 -2.83
CA ASN A 25 16.64 -14.74 -3.08
C ASN A 25 16.91 -13.97 -4.38
N TYR A 26 16.03 -14.06 -5.37
CA TYR A 26 16.26 -13.43 -6.68
C TYR A 26 15.19 -12.39 -7.06
N TYR A 27 13.97 -12.52 -6.55
CA TYR A 27 12.81 -11.69 -6.88
C TYR A 27 12.03 -11.25 -5.63
N PRO A 28 12.72 -10.72 -4.58
CA PRO A 28 12.11 -10.56 -3.26
C PRO A 28 10.89 -9.64 -3.27
N LEU A 29 10.96 -8.51 -3.99
CA LEU A 29 9.90 -7.51 -3.98
C LEU A 29 8.69 -7.96 -4.81
N SER A 30 8.92 -8.55 -5.98
CA SER A 30 7.86 -9.15 -6.81
C SER A 30 7.15 -10.30 -6.08
N THR A 31 7.92 -11.18 -5.42
CA THR A 31 7.38 -12.28 -4.61
C THR A 31 6.56 -11.75 -3.44
N PHE A 32 7.02 -10.67 -2.81
CA PHE A 32 6.35 -10.04 -1.68
C PHE A 32 5.03 -9.36 -2.09
N LEU A 33 4.96 -8.79 -3.30
CA LEU A 33 3.71 -8.27 -3.88
C LEU A 33 2.68 -9.38 -4.06
N ILE A 34 3.07 -10.53 -4.63
CA ILE A 34 2.16 -11.67 -4.82
C ILE A 34 1.67 -12.21 -3.48
N LEU A 35 2.56 -12.30 -2.49
CA LEU A 35 2.18 -12.66 -1.13
C LEU A 35 1.18 -11.65 -0.55
N GLY A 36 1.41 -10.35 -0.77
CA GLY A 36 0.49 -9.28 -0.35
C GLY A 36 -0.89 -9.42 -0.97
N PHE A 37 -0.98 -9.71 -2.28
CA PHE A 37 -2.25 -10.00 -2.94
C PHE A 37 -2.98 -11.18 -2.27
N SER A 38 -2.29 -12.30 -2.11
CA SER A 38 -2.90 -13.49 -1.51
C SER A 38 -3.38 -13.24 -0.07
N LEU A 39 -2.59 -12.51 0.73
CA LEU A 39 -2.96 -12.20 2.11
C LEU A 39 -4.16 -11.25 2.17
N THR A 40 -4.19 -10.19 1.39
CA THR A 40 -5.25 -9.16 1.45
C THR A 40 -6.55 -9.58 0.78
N GLN A 41 -6.50 -10.49 -0.19
CA GLN A 41 -7.67 -10.92 -0.95
C GLN A 41 -8.27 -12.24 -0.43
N PHE A 42 -7.46 -13.14 0.16
CA PHE A 42 -7.93 -14.46 0.58
C PHE A 42 -7.78 -14.69 2.10
N TYR A 43 -6.59 -14.46 2.68
CA TYR A 43 -6.31 -14.94 4.04
C TYR A 43 -6.71 -13.96 5.13
N PHE A 44 -6.44 -12.66 4.98
CA PHE A 44 -6.89 -11.69 5.98
C PHE A 44 -8.41 -11.59 6.06
N PRO A 45 -9.16 -11.55 4.94
CA PRO A 45 -10.61 -11.67 4.99
C PRO A 45 -11.07 -12.90 5.73
N LEU A 46 -10.53 -14.08 5.40
CA LEU A 46 -10.87 -15.34 6.04
C LEU A 46 -10.56 -15.33 7.54
N ILE A 47 -9.35 -14.91 7.94
CA ILE A 47 -8.92 -14.93 9.33
C ILE A 47 -9.73 -13.94 10.18
N PHE A 48 -9.94 -12.72 9.67
CA PHE A 48 -10.58 -11.68 10.47
C PHE A 48 -12.08 -11.92 10.60
N THR A 49 -12.77 -12.38 9.55
CA THR A 49 -14.18 -12.80 9.67
C THR A 49 -14.35 -13.99 10.62
N LEU A 50 -13.44 -14.98 10.60
CA LEU A 50 -13.48 -16.09 11.55
C LEU A 50 -13.25 -15.63 13.00
N ILE A 51 -12.37 -14.65 13.25
CA ILE A 51 -12.17 -14.05 14.59
C ILE A 51 -13.47 -13.40 15.10
N GLU A 52 -14.24 -12.77 14.20
CA GLU A 52 -15.54 -12.17 14.52
C GLU A 52 -16.70 -13.18 14.54
N GLY A 53 -16.43 -14.47 14.29
CA GLY A 53 -17.43 -15.53 14.25
C GLY A 53 -18.30 -15.54 12.98
N ASN A 54 -17.86 -14.84 11.94
CA ASN A 54 -18.57 -14.72 10.67
C ASN A 54 -17.95 -15.62 9.58
N GLN A 55 -18.76 -15.96 8.57
CA GLN A 55 -18.27 -16.63 7.37
C GLN A 55 -17.62 -15.61 6.42
N VAL A 56 -16.59 -16.01 5.67
CA VAL A 56 -15.90 -15.15 4.71
C VAL A 56 -16.80 -14.59 3.59
N VAL A 57 -17.91 -15.27 3.30
CA VAL A 57 -18.91 -14.83 2.32
C VAL A 57 -20.04 -14.01 2.94
N ASN A 58 -20.01 -13.81 4.26
CA ASN A 58 -21.00 -13.01 4.96
C ASN A 58 -20.91 -11.56 4.51
N ASN A 59 -22.06 -10.92 4.34
CA ASN A 59 -22.16 -9.52 3.89
C ASN A 59 -21.59 -9.25 2.48
N LEU A 60 -21.46 -10.28 1.62
CA LEU A 60 -21.15 -10.11 0.20
C LEU A 60 -22.44 -10.19 -0.63
N LEU A 61 -22.57 -9.25 -1.60
CA LEU A 61 -23.70 -9.18 -2.53
C LEU A 61 -23.56 -10.22 -3.66
N VAL A 62 -22.35 -10.34 -4.23
CA VAL A 62 -22.01 -11.20 -5.37
C VAL A 62 -20.83 -12.13 -5.09
N PRO A 63 -20.90 -12.99 -4.04
CA PRO A 63 -19.74 -13.76 -3.56
C PRO A 63 -19.14 -14.69 -4.62
N PHE A 64 -19.94 -15.24 -5.52
CA PHE A 64 -19.45 -16.13 -6.58
C PHE A 64 -18.56 -15.35 -7.57
N ASP A 65 -19.01 -14.18 -8.01
CA ASP A 65 -18.28 -13.35 -8.95
C ASP A 65 -16.99 -12.81 -8.32
N VAL A 66 -17.06 -12.38 -7.04
CA VAL A 66 -15.88 -11.96 -6.29
C VAL A 66 -14.78 -13.02 -6.32
N PHE A 67 -15.09 -14.26 -5.92
CA PHE A 67 -14.09 -15.31 -5.88
C PHE A 67 -13.66 -15.79 -7.27
N THR A 68 -14.53 -15.69 -8.29
CA THR A 68 -14.19 -15.97 -9.69
C THR A 68 -13.16 -14.97 -10.20
N HIS A 69 -13.41 -13.67 -10.02
CA HIS A 69 -12.48 -12.62 -10.41
C HIS A 69 -11.14 -12.76 -9.68
N LEU A 70 -11.16 -12.91 -8.36
CA LEU A 70 -9.95 -13.03 -7.55
C LEU A 70 -9.06 -14.21 -7.95
N ILE A 71 -9.65 -15.38 -8.24
CA ILE A 71 -8.84 -16.54 -8.62
C ILE A 71 -8.26 -16.37 -10.03
N LEU A 72 -9.01 -15.82 -10.97
CA LEU A 72 -8.51 -15.52 -12.31
C LEU A 72 -7.41 -14.46 -12.28
N GLU A 73 -7.58 -13.39 -11.52
CA GLU A 73 -6.55 -12.36 -11.30
C GLU A 73 -5.28 -12.98 -10.70
N PHE A 74 -5.43 -13.85 -9.70
CA PHE A 74 -4.29 -14.53 -9.13
C PHE A 74 -3.56 -15.40 -10.16
N LEU A 75 -4.29 -16.16 -10.98
CA LEU A 75 -3.69 -16.98 -12.03
C LEU A 75 -2.97 -16.13 -13.09
N VAL A 76 -3.57 -15.01 -13.49
CA VAL A 76 -2.95 -14.05 -14.42
C VAL A 76 -1.70 -13.41 -13.79
N LEU A 77 -1.75 -13.07 -12.50
CA LEU A 77 -0.62 -12.54 -11.74
C LEU A 77 0.56 -13.53 -11.73
N ILE A 78 0.27 -14.83 -11.48
CA ILE A 78 1.27 -15.91 -11.52
C ILE A 78 1.82 -16.11 -12.95
N ALA A 79 0.98 -16.05 -13.97
CA ALA A 79 1.40 -16.13 -15.37
C ALA A 79 2.34 -14.96 -15.72
N SER A 80 1.99 -13.72 -15.37
CA SER A 80 2.84 -12.54 -15.54
C SER A 80 4.17 -12.65 -14.81
N TYR A 81 4.15 -13.16 -13.57
CA TYR A 81 5.37 -13.38 -12.81
C TYR A 81 6.26 -14.46 -13.45
N SER A 82 5.66 -15.52 -13.97
CA SER A 82 6.38 -16.59 -14.67
C SER A 82 7.00 -16.09 -15.98
N LEU A 83 6.24 -15.28 -16.73
CA LEU A 83 6.72 -14.62 -17.95
C LEU A 83 7.89 -13.67 -17.63
N TYR A 84 7.74 -12.83 -16.61
CA TYR A 84 8.80 -11.94 -16.14
C TYR A 84 10.08 -12.70 -15.81
N LYS A 85 9.98 -13.84 -15.09
CA LYS A 85 11.14 -14.71 -14.78
C LYS A 85 11.74 -15.31 -16.03
N ALA A 86 10.93 -15.77 -16.98
CA ALA A 86 11.38 -16.36 -18.23
C ALA A 86 12.12 -15.34 -19.10
N LEU A 87 11.60 -14.11 -19.23
CA LEU A 87 12.22 -13.03 -20.01
C LEU A 87 13.57 -12.57 -19.44
N LEU A 88 13.76 -12.62 -18.13
CA LEU A 88 15.04 -12.29 -17.51
C LEU A 88 16.07 -13.40 -17.61
N GLY A 89 15.64 -14.61 -17.98
CA GLY A 89 16.48 -15.81 -17.99
C GLY A 89 16.94 -16.19 -16.58
N ASN A 90 17.92 -17.07 -16.51
CA ASN A 90 18.55 -17.44 -15.24
C ASN A 90 19.25 -16.20 -14.69
N PRO A 91 18.83 -15.63 -13.55
CA PRO A 91 19.38 -14.36 -13.05
C PRO A 91 20.85 -14.44 -12.70
N GLY A 92 21.48 -15.57 -12.96
CA GLY A 92 22.84 -15.83 -12.64
C GLY A 92 23.11 -15.73 -11.14
N LEU A 93 24.33 -15.99 -10.76
CA LEU A 93 24.77 -15.88 -9.36
C LEU A 93 24.86 -14.41 -8.87
N ARG A 94 24.58 -13.45 -9.75
CA ARG A 94 24.76 -12.01 -9.47
C ARG A 94 23.66 -11.17 -10.11
N LYS A 95 22.78 -10.63 -9.31
CA LYS A 95 21.76 -9.67 -9.76
C LYS A 95 22.27 -8.24 -9.63
N ARG A 96 22.31 -7.50 -10.78
CA ARG A 96 22.71 -6.09 -10.86
C ARG A 96 21.51 -5.20 -11.13
N SER A 97 21.56 -3.99 -10.60
CA SER A 97 20.61 -2.92 -10.94
C SER A 97 21.38 -1.70 -11.44
N ILE A 98 20.84 -1.02 -12.46
CA ILE A 98 21.37 0.25 -12.96
C ILE A 98 21.40 1.31 -11.85
N LEU A 99 20.46 1.27 -10.91
CA LEU A 99 20.35 2.18 -9.77
C LEU A 99 21.57 2.10 -8.83
N ARG A 100 22.35 1.01 -8.90
CA ARG A 100 23.61 0.89 -8.18
C ARG A 100 24.63 1.95 -8.64
N ARG A 101 24.64 2.30 -9.94
CA ARG A 101 25.52 3.34 -10.49
C ARG A 101 25.20 4.73 -9.92
N PHE A 102 23.94 4.95 -9.54
CA PHE A 102 23.50 6.19 -8.88
C PHE A 102 23.71 6.18 -7.37
N GLY A 103 24.34 5.14 -6.82
CA GLY A 103 24.64 5.04 -5.39
C GLY A 103 23.45 4.66 -4.49
N MET A 104 22.33 4.24 -5.06
CA MET A 104 21.11 3.93 -4.27
C MET A 104 21.26 2.73 -3.34
N PHE A 105 22.31 1.93 -3.51
CA PHE A 105 22.65 0.79 -2.64
C PHE A 105 23.94 1.03 -1.84
N SER A 106 24.46 2.23 -1.83
CA SER A 106 25.64 2.54 -1.01
C SER A 106 25.27 2.49 0.47
N PRO A 107 26.15 1.99 1.34
CA PRO A 107 25.93 1.98 2.78
C PRO A 107 25.54 3.37 3.30
N ARG A 108 24.63 3.41 4.26
CA ARG A 108 24.17 4.63 4.92
C ARG A 108 24.71 4.69 6.33
N THR A 109 24.93 5.89 6.83
CA THR A 109 25.10 6.10 8.27
C THR A 109 23.71 6.26 8.92
N GLU A 110 23.61 5.97 10.19
CA GLU A 110 22.38 6.22 10.97
C GLU A 110 21.96 7.69 10.85
N LYS A 111 22.92 8.61 10.93
CA LYS A 111 22.70 10.06 10.73
C LYS A 111 22.02 10.39 9.41
N GLN A 112 22.45 9.77 8.32
CA GLN A 112 21.85 9.99 7.00
C GLN A 112 20.41 9.48 6.92
N VAL A 113 20.09 8.36 7.57
CA VAL A 113 18.71 7.85 7.63
C VAL A 113 17.81 8.82 8.42
N TRP A 114 18.31 9.38 9.53
CA TRP A 114 17.60 10.43 10.27
C TRP A 114 17.36 11.69 9.43
N ILE A 115 18.35 12.15 8.65
CA ILE A 115 18.20 13.31 7.76
C ILE A 115 17.10 13.05 6.72
N ILE A 116 17.09 11.86 6.11
CA ILE A 116 16.03 11.45 5.17
C ILE A 116 14.67 11.53 5.86
N GLY A 117 14.56 11.02 7.10
CA GLY A 117 13.35 11.08 7.90
C GLY A 117 12.89 12.51 8.20
N PHE A 118 13.80 13.37 8.60
CA PHE A 118 13.49 14.78 8.86
C PHE A 118 13.05 15.54 7.61
N ILE A 119 13.64 15.28 6.44
CA ILE A 119 13.16 15.87 5.18
C ILE A 119 11.69 15.49 4.94
N GLY A 120 11.32 14.23 5.12
CA GLY A 120 9.93 13.77 5.02
C GLY A 120 9.02 14.39 6.08
N LEU A 121 9.50 14.51 7.32
CA LEU A 121 8.76 15.13 8.41
C LEU A 121 8.47 16.61 8.13
N PHE A 122 9.48 17.38 7.70
CA PHE A 122 9.32 18.78 7.29
C PHE A 122 8.39 18.93 6.10
N ALA A 123 8.48 18.04 5.11
CA ALA A 123 7.54 18.03 3.99
C ALA A 123 6.10 17.80 4.48
N THR A 124 5.90 16.93 5.46
CA THR A 124 4.59 16.68 6.07
C THR A 124 4.09 17.91 6.83
N ILE A 125 4.94 18.55 7.64
CA ILE A 125 4.60 19.79 8.35
C ILE A 125 4.18 20.87 7.36
N PHE A 126 5.00 21.09 6.32
CA PHE A 126 4.72 22.11 5.31
C PHE A 126 3.38 21.86 4.62
N THR A 127 3.11 20.65 4.17
CA THR A 127 1.89 20.31 3.43
C THR A 127 0.64 20.32 4.28
N ARG A 128 0.75 20.09 5.60
CA ARG A 128 -0.38 20.06 6.53
C ARG A 128 -0.71 21.43 7.14
N LEU A 129 0.30 22.26 7.42
CA LEU A 129 0.14 23.54 8.10
C LEU A 129 0.20 24.74 7.15
N LEU A 130 0.98 24.66 6.07
CA LEU A 130 1.23 25.79 5.16
C LEU A 130 0.79 25.50 3.73
N GLY A 131 0.38 24.27 3.42
CA GLY A 131 0.12 23.82 2.07
C GLY A 131 -1.13 24.46 1.46
N GLY A 132 -0.95 24.99 0.24
CA GLY A 132 -2.03 25.36 -0.68
C GLY A 132 -2.05 24.44 -1.91
N ASP A 133 -2.95 24.67 -2.84
CA ASP A 133 -3.12 23.85 -4.07
C ASP A 133 -2.04 24.12 -5.15
N GLY A 134 -0.98 24.83 -4.80
CA GLY A 134 0.09 25.22 -5.72
C GLY A 134 0.97 24.05 -6.20
N VAL A 135 1.67 24.25 -7.32
CA VAL A 135 2.62 23.29 -7.89
C VAL A 135 3.71 22.90 -6.89
N LEU A 136 4.18 23.86 -6.09
CA LEU A 136 5.20 23.63 -5.05
C LEU A 136 4.70 22.68 -3.96
N SER A 137 3.45 22.84 -3.51
CA SER A 137 2.84 21.95 -2.52
C SER A 137 2.76 20.51 -3.06
N LYS A 138 2.30 20.32 -4.31
CA LYS A 138 2.24 19.02 -4.97
C LYS A 138 3.62 18.35 -5.11
N PHE A 139 4.66 19.16 -5.37
CA PHE A 139 6.04 18.64 -5.41
C PHE A 139 6.51 18.20 -4.02
N ILE A 140 6.25 19.00 -2.98
CA ILE A 140 6.65 18.70 -1.60
C ILE A 140 5.95 17.48 -1.05
N VAL A 141 4.68 17.23 -1.40
CA VAL A 141 3.93 16.00 -1.03
C VAL A 141 4.69 14.73 -1.41
N GLY A 142 5.44 14.75 -2.51
CA GLY A 142 6.25 13.60 -2.94
C GLY A 142 7.35 13.19 -1.94
N PHE A 143 7.75 14.08 -1.02
CA PHE A 143 8.74 13.78 0.02
C PHE A 143 8.14 13.20 1.31
N VAL A 144 6.82 13.26 1.49
CA VAL A 144 6.13 12.77 2.70
C VAL A 144 6.48 11.31 3.06
N PRO A 145 6.56 10.36 2.11
CA PRO A 145 6.89 8.96 2.45
C PRO A 145 8.26 8.79 3.12
N PHE A 146 9.19 9.72 2.95
CA PHE A 146 10.52 9.63 3.54
C PHE A 146 10.53 9.82 5.06
N MET A 147 9.46 10.36 5.65
CA MET A 147 9.34 10.45 7.11
C MET A 147 9.36 9.08 7.80
N TYR A 148 9.12 7.98 7.08
CA TYR A 148 9.16 6.64 7.66
C TYR A 148 10.56 6.02 7.68
N ALA A 149 11.59 6.65 7.12
CA ALA A 149 12.95 6.12 7.08
C ALA A 149 13.53 5.76 8.47
N PRO A 150 13.38 6.56 9.55
CA PRO A 150 13.92 6.25 10.87
C PRO A 150 13.36 4.95 11.47
N PHE A 151 12.12 4.57 11.16
CA PHE A 151 11.52 3.32 11.62
C PHE A 151 12.25 2.07 11.10
N LEU A 152 13.01 2.20 9.99
CA LEU A 152 13.75 1.11 9.36
C LEU A 152 15.17 0.92 9.92
N ILE A 153 15.67 1.84 10.76
CA ILE A 153 17.02 1.76 11.36
C ILE A 153 17.24 0.41 12.08
N PRO A 154 16.28 -0.15 12.86
CA PRO A 154 16.44 -1.45 13.50
C PRO A 154 16.66 -2.62 12.51
N LEU A 155 16.27 -2.46 11.26
CA LEU A 155 16.43 -3.44 10.17
C LEU A 155 17.51 -3.04 9.16
N SER A 156 18.46 -2.23 9.57
CA SER A 156 19.52 -1.66 8.73
C SER A 156 20.39 -2.71 8.01
N VAL A 157 20.41 -3.94 8.49
CA VAL A 157 21.07 -5.07 7.82
C VAL A 157 20.51 -5.32 6.41
N LEU A 158 19.24 -5.00 6.14
CA LEU A 158 18.59 -5.18 4.85
C LEU A 158 19.12 -4.21 3.77
N PHE A 159 19.60 -3.04 4.16
CA PHE A 159 20.12 -2.01 3.25
C PHE A 159 21.59 -1.65 3.48
N GLY A 160 22.33 -2.54 4.15
CA GLY A 160 23.79 -2.47 4.23
C GLY A 160 24.33 -1.47 5.26
N VAL A 161 23.57 -1.08 6.27
CA VAL A 161 24.03 -0.24 7.38
C VAL A 161 24.43 -1.13 8.56
N ARG A 162 25.60 -0.87 9.16
CA ARG A 162 25.97 -1.46 10.44
C ARG A 162 25.26 -0.72 11.57
N TYR A 163 24.37 -1.39 12.23
CA TYR A 163 23.61 -0.88 13.35
C TYR A 163 24.15 -1.40 14.68
N VAL A 164 24.35 -0.49 15.62
CA VAL A 164 24.65 -0.83 17.02
C VAL A 164 23.44 -0.47 17.85
N LYS A 165 22.81 -1.48 18.44
CA LYS A 165 21.65 -1.29 19.31
C LYS A 165 22.02 -0.41 20.50
N SER A 166 21.35 0.74 20.65
CA SER A 166 21.55 1.68 21.76
C SER A 166 20.23 2.04 22.42
N LYS A 167 20.25 2.28 23.73
CA LYS A 167 19.07 2.78 24.47
C LYS A 167 18.64 4.17 23.95
N THR A 168 19.61 5.01 23.64
CA THR A 168 19.40 6.36 23.09
C THR A 168 18.60 6.32 21.81
N LEU A 169 18.93 5.42 20.88
CA LEU A 169 18.19 5.27 19.64
C LEU A 169 16.74 4.83 19.85
N THR A 170 16.50 3.93 20.80
CA THR A 170 15.13 3.50 21.14
C THR A 170 14.29 4.69 21.61
N ILE A 171 14.86 5.55 22.44
CA ILE A 171 14.18 6.77 22.92
C ILE A 171 13.96 7.75 21.78
N GLN A 172 14.94 7.95 20.90
CA GLN A 172 14.81 8.83 19.74
C GLN A 172 13.69 8.38 18.78
N ILE A 173 13.62 7.07 18.48
CA ILE A 173 12.54 6.51 17.66
C ILE A 173 11.18 6.67 18.36
N ALA A 174 11.09 6.49 19.67
CA ALA A 174 9.86 6.69 20.42
C ALA A 174 9.38 8.15 20.36
N ILE A 175 10.26 9.13 20.57
CA ILE A 175 9.95 10.56 20.46
C ILE A 175 9.50 10.88 19.02
N TYR A 176 10.22 10.36 18.04
CA TYR A 176 9.88 10.54 16.62
C TYR A 176 8.51 9.95 16.27
N THR A 177 8.17 8.81 16.85
CA THR A 177 6.85 8.16 16.68
C THR A 177 5.73 9.08 17.19
N VAL A 178 5.92 9.71 18.37
CA VAL A 178 4.95 10.66 18.90
C VAL A 178 4.78 11.85 17.96
N ALA A 179 5.87 12.39 17.42
CA ALA A 179 5.79 13.50 16.46
C ALA A 179 5.01 13.11 15.19
N VAL A 180 5.28 11.92 14.63
CA VAL A 180 4.53 11.39 13.47
C VAL A 180 3.04 11.19 13.78
N PHE A 181 2.70 10.73 15.00
CA PHE A 181 1.31 10.59 15.44
C PHE A 181 0.59 11.93 15.53
N ILE A 182 1.20 12.93 16.13
CA ILE A 182 0.64 14.28 16.23
C ILE A 182 0.36 14.82 14.81
N LEU A 183 1.31 14.70 13.89
CA LEU A 183 1.10 15.11 12.51
C LEU A 183 0.03 14.30 11.78
N GLY A 184 -0.12 13.02 12.12
CA GLY A 184 -1.20 12.18 11.63
C GLY A 184 -2.58 12.69 12.04
N ILE A 185 -2.74 13.08 13.30
CA ILE A 185 -3.98 13.65 13.85
C ILE A 185 -4.26 15.02 13.20
N ILE A 186 -3.29 15.94 13.17
CA ILE A 186 -3.42 17.26 12.53
C ILE A 186 -3.89 17.13 11.07
N GLY A 187 -3.31 16.18 10.34
CA GLY A 187 -3.68 15.93 8.95
C GLY A 187 -4.94 15.09 8.76
N ASN A 188 -5.60 14.67 9.85
CA ASN A 188 -6.69 13.70 9.84
C ASN A 188 -6.39 12.48 8.94
N SER A 189 -5.17 11.96 9.02
CA SER A 189 -4.66 10.88 8.17
C SER A 189 -4.38 9.63 8.99
N ARG A 190 -5.34 8.73 9.02
CA ARG A 190 -5.23 7.43 9.70
C ARG A 190 -4.07 6.59 9.19
N GLY A 191 -3.80 6.64 7.88
CA GLY A 191 -2.67 5.95 7.28
C GLY A 191 -1.32 6.38 7.84
N SER A 192 -1.15 7.68 8.13
CA SER A 192 0.09 8.20 8.72
C SER A 192 0.42 7.61 10.09
N LEU A 193 -0.59 7.17 10.83
CA LEU A 193 -0.41 6.56 12.16
C LEU A 193 0.19 5.15 12.07
N ILE A 194 -0.08 4.41 10.98
CA ILE A 194 0.27 2.99 10.89
C ILE A 194 1.40 2.69 9.90
N PHE A 195 1.65 3.56 8.90
CA PHE A 195 2.60 3.25 7.82
C PHE A 195 4.05 3.04 8.31
N GLY A 196 4.49 3.71 9.36
CA GLY A 196 5.81 3.47 9.95
C GLY A 196 5.94 2.06 10.52
N PHE A 197 4.91 1.58 11.22
CA PHE A 197 4.88 0.23 11.81
C PHE A 197 4.71 -0.85 10.76
N THR A 198 3.84 -0.63 9.76
CA THR A 198 3.69 -1.60 8.66
C THR A 198 4.96 -1.69 7.82
N ALA A 199 5.65 -0.56 7.57
CA ALA A 199 6.94 -0.57 6.88
C ALA A 199 7.99 -1.37 7.66
N LEU A 200 8.07 -1.21 8.98
CA LEU A 200 8.95 -2.00 9.85
C LEU A 200 8.57 -3.48 9.84
N GLY A 201 7.28 -3.80 10.06
CA GLY A 201 6.77 -5.17 10.09
C GLY A 201 6.99 -5.90 8.77
N PHE A 202 6.57 -5.31 7.67
CA PHE A 202 6.72 -5.91 6.34
C PHE A 202 8.19 -6.06 5.92
N SER A 203 9.06 -5.10 6.29
CA SER A 203 10.49 -5.22 6.07
C SER A 203 11.09 -6.36 6.90
N TYR A 204 10.64 -6.57 8.14
CA TYR A 204 11.05 -7.69 8.97
C TYR A 204 10.64 -9.03 8.34
N PHE A 205 9.38 -9.16 7.92
CA PHE A 205 8.88 -10.36 7.25
C PHE A 205 9.63 -10.65 5.95
N LEU A 206 9.86 -9.63 5.12
CA LEU A 206 10.63 -9.78 3.89
C LEU A 206 12.06 -10.25 4.20
N GLY A 207 12.72 -9.63 5.17
CA GLY A 207 14.07 -10.00 5.60
C GLY A 207 14.15 -11.44 6.14
N MET A 208 13.10 -11.89 6.81
CA MET A 208 12.98 -13.26 7.31
C MET A 208 12.85 -14.27 6.15
N PHE A 209 11.98 -14.00 5.18
CA PHE A 209 11.85 -14.86 3.98
C PHE A 209 13.12 -14.90 3.14
N MET A 210 13.90 -13.82 3.14
CA MET A 210 15.23 -13.77 2.50
C MET A 210 16.33 -14.44 3.32
N GLY A 211 16.06 -14.90 4.55
CA GLY A 211 17.07 -15.45 5.45
C GLY A 211 18.09 -14.43 5.99
N VAL A 212 17.81 -13.12 5.85
CA VAL A 212 18.66 -12.02 6.33
C VAL A 212 18.39 -11.69 7.80
N THR A 213 17.11 -11.71 8.19
CA THR A 213 16.69 -11.54 9.59
C THR A 213 16.37 -12.89 10.21
N PRO A 214 16.70 -13.11 11.51
CA PRO A 214 16.44 -14.40 12.14
C PRO A 214 14.94 -14.65 12.30
N PHE A 215 14.53 -15.90 12.03
CA PHE A 215 13.17 -16.37 12.31
C PHE A 215 12.97 -16.57 13.82
N LYS A 216 12.47 -15.54 14.49
CA LYS A 216 12.23 -15.55 15.95
C LYS A 216 10.79 -15.19 16.32
N ILE A 217 9.82 -15.44 15.43
CA ILE A 217 8.41 -15.06 15.67
C ILE A 217 7.84 -15.76 16.89
N PHE A 218 8.12 -17.06 17.06
CA PHE A 218 7.56 -17.90 18.12
C PHE A 218 8.32 -17.86 19.46
N THR A 219 9.17 -16.87 19.68
CA THR A 219 9.70 -16.66 21.04
C THR A 219 8.63 -16.03 21.92
N SER A 220 8.53 -16.43 23.20
CA SER A 220 7.53 -15.91 24.15
C SER A 220 7.50 -14.37 24.16
N ARG A 221 8.67 -13.75 24.13
CA ARG A 221 8.81 -12.28 24.08
C ARG A 221 8.17 -11.70 22.82
N ASN A 222 8.40 -12.27 21.64
CA ASN A 222 7.90 -11.73 20.39
C ASN A 222 6.39 -12.00 20.23
N ILE A 223 5.89 -13.09 20.77
CA ILE A 223 4.45 -13.37 20.87
C ILE A 223 3.77 -12.33 21.74
N ILE A 224 4.34 -12.00 22.91
CA ILE A 224 3.79 -10.95 23.81
C ILE A 224 3.82 -9.59 23.10
N ILE A 225 4.91 -9.24 22.40
CA ILE A 225 5.00 -7.99 21.63
C ILE A 225 3.95 -7.97 20.52
N ALA A 226 3.79 -9.06 19.78
CA ALA A 226 2.79 -9.16 18.71
C ALA A 226 1.35 -9.06 19.25
N ALA A 227 1.06 -9.71 20.38
CA ALA A 227 -0.25 -9.63 21.04
C ALA A 227 -0.53 -8.21 21.58
N ALA A 228 0.46 -7.56 22.19
CA ALA A 228 0.34 -6.18 22.65
C ALA A 228 0.15 -5.20 21.50
N ALA A 229 0.89 -5.38 20.38
CA ALA A 229 0.73 -4.57 19.18
C ALA A 229 -0.65 -4.78 18.52
N PHE A 230 -1.11 -6.03 18.43
CA PHE A 230 -2.44 -6.35 17.95
C PHE A 230 -3.53 -5.70 18.80
N TRP A 231 -3.47 -5.85 20.13
CA TRP A 231 -4.39 -5.20 21.07
C TRP A 231 -4.38 -3.66 20.92
N PHE A 232 -3.18 -3.06 20.79
CA PHE A 232 -3.06 -1.61 20.61
C PHE A 232 -3.70 -1.14 19.30
N VAL A 233 -3.49 -1.85 18.21
CA VAL A 233 -4.04 -1.50 16.88
C VAL A 233 -5.56 -1.71 16.85
N THR A 234 -6.05 -2.82 17.40
CA THR A 234 -7.49 -3.16 17.37
C THR A 234 -8.32 -2.43 18.42
N GLY A 235 -7.71 -1.99 19.51
CA GLY A 235 -8.35 -1.22 20.58
C GLY A 235 -8.05 0.29 20.50
N PRO A 236 -7.06 0.79 21.25
CA PRO A 236 -6.84 2.23 21.41
C PRO A 236 -6.64 2.99 20.09
N LEU A 237 -5.89 2.43 19.15
CA LEU A 237 -5.62 3.07 17.87
C LEU A 237 -6.86 3.08 16.97
N SER A 238 -7.67 2.02 17.03
CA SER A 238 -8.97 1.95 16.33
C SER A 238 -9.92 3.03 16.86
N ASP A 239 -10.07 3.14 18.19
CA ASP A 239 -10.92 4.16 18.79
C ASP A 239 -10.45 5.59 18.45
N LEU A 240 -9.13 5.84 18.46
CA LEU A 240 -8.56 7.13 18.03
C LEU A 240 -8.90 7.42 16.56
N SER A 241 -8.84 6.41 15.70
CA SER A 241 -9.18 6.57 14.28
C SER A 241 -10.64 6.87 14.05
N ILE A 242 -11.54 6.30 14.85
CA ILE A 242 -12.97 6.63 14.81
C ILE A 242 -13.18 8.05 15.30
N ALA A 243 -12.54 8.47 16.39
CA ALA A 243 -12.58 9.85 16.87
C ALA A 243 -12.16 10.85 15.78
N MET A 244 -11.08 10.54 15.03
CA MET A 244 -10.64 11.34 13.88
C MET A 244 -11.68 11.42 12.76
N VAL A 245 -12.45 10.35 12.53
CA VAL A 245 -13.53 10.38 11.51
C VAL A 245 -14.71 11.23 11.99
N VAL A 246 -15.12 11.08 13.22
CA VAL A 246 -16.22 11.87 13.83
C VAL A 246 -15.95 13.38 13.73
N VAL A 247 -14.70 13.80 13.94
CA VAL A 247 -14.31 15.22 13.91
C VAL A 247 -13.95 15.70 12.50
N ARG A 248 -13.97 14.81 11.51
CA ARG A 248 -13.48 15.09 10.14
C ARG A 248 -14.20 16.25 9.45
N ALA A 249 -15.51 16.37 9.64
CA ALA A 249 -16.31 17.42 9.02
C ALA A 249 -15.86 18.83 9.43
N GLN A 250 -15.32 18.98 10.65
CA GLN A 250 -14.88 20.26 11.20
C GLN A 250 -13.45 20.66 10.77
N ARG A 251 -12.75 19.79 10.07
CA ARG A 251 -11.31 19.97 9.73
C ARG A 251 -10.98 21.27 9.00
N THR A 252 -11.89 21.76 8.16
CA THR A 252 -11.71 23.00 7.38
C THR A 252 -12.14 24.25 8.14
N GLU A 253 -12.84 24.10 9.28
CA GLU A 253 -13.47 25.17 10.01
C GLU A 253 -12.72 25.56 11.28
N ILE A 254 -11.93 24.64 11.84
CA ILE A 254 -11.22 24.83 13.12
C ILE A 254 -9.70 24.79 12.95
N SER A 255 -8.99 25.37 13.93
CA SER A 255 -7.52 25.34 13.96
C SER A 255 -6.96 23.93 14.21
N ALA A 256 -5.68 23.71 13.85
CA ALA A 256 -5.00 22.42 14.10
C ALA A 256 -4.98 22.04 15.61
N SER A 257 -4.80 23.02 16.49
CA SER A 257 -4.84 22.80 17.94
C SER A 257 -6.23 22.41 18.45
N GLU A 258 -7.25 23.04 17.92
CA GLU A 258 -8.64 22.71 18.26
C GLU A 258 -9.01 21.32 17.71
N LEU A 259 -8.57 20.98 16.49
CA LEU A 259 -8.79 19.65 15.90
C LEU A 259 -8.17 18.54 16.77
N ILE A 260 -6.97 18.74 17.31
CA ILE A 260 -6.33 17.81 18.24
C ILE A 260 -7.18 17.69 19.52
N ASN A 261 -7.60 18.81 20.10
CA ASN A 261 -8.38 18.83 21.32
C ASN A 261 -9.73 18.11 21.13
N GLN A 262 -10.47 18.42 20.08
CA GLN A 262 -11.75 17.77 19.76
C GLN A 262 -11.59 16.28 19.49
N THR A 263 -10.51 15.88 18.79
CA THR A 263 -10.19 14.46 18.56
C THR A 263 -9.93 13.75 19.87
N TRP A 264 -9.20 14.38 20.79
CA TRP A 264 -8.90 13.80 22.11
C TRP A 264 -10.13 13.68 23.00
N LEU A 265 -10.97 14.71 23.05
CA LEU A 265 -12.25 14.67 23.77
C LEU A 265 -13.17 13.58 23.24
N THR A 266 -13.30 13.48 21.91
CA THR A 266 -14.08 12.42 21.27
C THR A 266 -13.51 11.03 21.56
N PHE A 267 -12.19 10.88 21.57
CA PHE A 267 -11.53 9.59 21.91
C PHE A 267 -11.82 9.16 23.36
N GLN A 268 -11.95 10.10 24.29
CA GLN A 268 -12.29 9.81 25.69
C GLN A 268 -13.78 9.45 25.86
N ASP A 269 -14.65 9.96 25.01
CA ASP A 269 -16.08 9.69 25.05
C ASP A 269 -16.42 8.35 24.38
N LYS A 270 -16.37 7.26 25.17
CA LYS A 270 -16.67 5.91 24.70
C LYS A 270 -18.11 5.71 24.24
N ASN A 271 -19.06 6.50 24.77
CA ASN A 271 -20.46 6.42 24.35
C ASN A 271 -20.63 7.00 22.95
N ARG A 272 -20.07 8.16 22.68
CA ARG A 272 -20.07 8.79 21.37
C ARG A 272 -19.42 7.90 20.28
N LEU A 273 -18.31 7.22 20.63
CA LEU A 273 -17.67 6.26 19.72
C LEU A 273 -18.57 5.05 19.42
N LYS A 274 -19.31 4.54 20.41
CA LYS A 274 -20.27 3.44 20.24
C LYS A 274 -21.47 3.88 19.40
N GLU A 275 -22.03 5.05 19.68
CA GLU A 275 -23.14 5.63 18.90
C GLU A 275 -22.75 5.77 17.44
N TYR A 276 -21.57 6.35 17.16
CA TYR A 276 -21.07 6.48 15.79
C TYR A 276 -20.95 5.12 15.08
N LYS A 277 -20.40 4.09 15.77
CA LYS A 277 -20.32 2.73 15.21
C LYS A 277 -21.70 2.17 14.86
N LEU A 278 -22.68 2.36 15.77
CA LEU A 278 -24.05 1.89 15.56
C LEU A 278 -24.77 2.65 14.44
N GLU A 279 -24.62 3.98 14.39
CA GLU A 279 -25.19 4.79 13.33
C GLU A 279 -24.60 4.45 11.96
N THR A 280 -23.28 4.29 11.89
CA THR A 280 -22.60 3.89 10.66
C THR A 280 -23.08 2.52 10.18
N SER A 281 -23.21 1.53 11.07
CA SER A 281 -23.69 0.20 10.70
C SER A 281 -25.17 0.21 10.25
N LYS A 282 -26.02 1.08 10.84
CA LYS A 282 -27.41 1.25 10.42
C LYS A 282 -27.52 1.99 9.08
N ALA A 283 -26.75 3.06 8.88
CA ALA A 283 -26.75 3.81 7.63
C ALA A 283 -26.28 2.94 6.46
N GLN A 284 -25.26 2.13 6.69
CA GLN A 284 -24.70 1.21 5.68
C GLN A 284 -25.70 0.09 5.30
N SER A 285 -26.57 -0.34 6.22
CA SER A 285 -27.60 -1.33 5.89
C SER A 285 -28.71 -0.80 4.96
N THR A 286 -28.81 0.49 4.80
CA THR A 286 -29.79 1.18 3.92
C THR A 286 -29.17 1.72 2.64
N ASP A 287 -27.85 1.84 2.57
CA ASP A 287 -27.12 2.30 1.39
C ASP A 287 -26.72 1.10 0.52
N LYS A 288 -26.87 1.22 -0.79
CA LYS A 288 -26.46 0.19 -1.77
C LYS A 288 -24.93 -0.05 -1.77
N TRP A 289 -24.13 0.87 -1.23
CA TRP A 289 -22.69 0.78 -1.12
C TRP A 289 -22.25 0.67 0.35
N ASP A 290 -22.09 -0.56 0.83
CA ASP A 290 -21.61 -0.86 2.18
C ASP A 290 -20.12 -1.23 2.17
N GLU A 291 -19.27 -0.47 2.87
CA GLU A 291 -17.84 -0.77 3.03
C GLU A 291 -17.54 -1.58 4.30
N SER A 292 -18.55 -1.89 5.11
CA SER A 292 -18.37 -2.66 6.35
C SER A 292 -18.21 -4.15 6.06
N TYR A 293 -17.01 -4.66 6.26
CA TYR A 293 -16.72 -6.09 6.11
C TYR A 293 -16.24 -6.72 7.42
N VAL A 294 -15.45 -5.99 8.17
CA VAL A 294 -14.90 -6.33 9.49
C VAL A 294 -15.11 -5.14 10.41
N ASP A 295 -15.48 -5.37 11.66
CA ASP A 295 -15.79 -4.30 12.63
C ASP A 295 -14.60 -3.38 12.90
N ASN A 296 -13.38 -3.89 12.81
CA ASN A 296 -12.19 -3.11 13.08
C ASN A 296 -11.70 -2.33 11.87
N ILE A 297 -11.69 -1.00 11.97
CA ILE A 297 -11.33 -0.04 10.92
C ILE A 297 -9.91 -0.20 10.35
N PHE A 298 -8.97 -0.76 11.12
CA PHE A 298 -7.61 -1.04 10.64
C PHE A 298 -7.51 -2.40 9.97
N LEU A 299 -8.16 -3.43 10.54
CA LEU A 299 -8.18 -4.76 9.94
C LEU A 299 -8.92 -4.74 8.61
N SER A 300 -10.00 -3.97 8.51
CA SER A 300 -10.76 -3.76 7.28
C SER A 300 -9.87 -3.21 6.14
N ARG A 301 -8.84 -2.40 6.43
CA ARG A 301 -7.89 -1.89 5.42
C ARG A 301 -7.00 -2.97 4.78
N PHE A 302 -6.91 -4.13 5.39
CA PHE A 302 -6.20 -5.28 4.84
C PHE A 302 -7.14 -6.32 4.20
N CYS A 303 -8.47 -6.04 4.19
CA CYS A 303 -9.50 -6.89 3.61
C CYS A 303 -10.09 -6.20 2.40
N ASN A 304 -9.63 -6.52 1.19
CA ASN A 304 -10.13 -5.85 -0.01
C ASN A 304 -11.37 -6.53 -0.61
N LEU A 305 -11.88 -7.60 0.04
CA LEU A 305 -12.94 -8.44 -0.50
C LEU A 305 -14.25 -7.68 -0.70
N LYS A 306 -14.64 -6.86 0.29
CA LYS A 306 -15.88 -6.07 0.22
C LYS A 306 -15.84 -4.96 -0.83
N TYR A 307 -14.66 -4.38 -1.07
CA TYR A 307 -14.48 -3.40 -2.13
C TYR A 307 -14.63 -4.04 -3.53
N ASN A 308 -14.18 -5.30 -3.69
CA ASN A 308 -14.43 -6.09 -4.90
C ASN A 308 -15.92 -6.36 -5.07
N ASP A 309 -16.60 -6.75 -4.00
CA ASP A 309 -18.02 -7.10 -3.99
C ASP A 309 -18.90 -5.93 -4.46
N ASN A 310 -18.75 -4.77 -3.80
CA ASN A 310 -19.52 -3.58 -4.18
C ASN A 310 -19.26 -3.17 -5.64
N ALA A 311 -17.99 -3.10 -6.03
CA ALA A 311 -17.63 -2.65 -7.36
C ALA A 311 -18.04 -3.65 -8.47
N LEU A 312 -18.04 -4.97 -8.20
CA LEU A 312 -18.53 -5.98 -9.14
C LEU A 312 -20.06 -5.98 -9.22
N HIS A 313 -20.74 -5.78 -8.10
CA HIS A 313 -22.21 -5.65 -8.06
C HIS A 313 -22.62 -4.47 -8.95
N ASP A 314 -22.08 -3.27 -8.73
CA ASP A 314 -22.41 -2.10 -9.52
C ASP A 314 -21.98 -2.25 -10.99
N ALA A 315 -20.83 -2.89 -11.27
CA ALA A 315 -20.43 -3.19 -12.63
C ALA A 315 -21.45 -4.07 -13.39
N SER A 316 -22.19 -4.95 -12.69
CA SER A 316 -23.21 -5.78 -13.29
C SER A 316 -24.49 -5.02 -13.60
N GLU A 317 -24.78 -3.95 -12.88
CA GLU A 317 -25.96 -3.07 -13.09
C GLU A 317 -25.72 -1.94 -14.12
N LEU A 318 -24.47 -1.75 -14.56
CA LEU A 318 -24.09 -0.64 -15.44
C LEU A 318 -24.62 -0.85 -16.87
N SER A 319 -25.33 0.14 -17.41
CA SER A 319 -25.79 0.13 -18.81
C SER A 319 -24.62 0.22 -19.80
N ASP A 320 -24.84 -0.23 -21.04
CA ASP A 320 -23.78 -0.20 -22.07
C ASP A 320 -23.33 1.23 -22.41
N GLU A 321 -24.25 2.21 -22.36
CA GLU A 321 -23.94 3.62 -22.56
C GLU A 321 -23.02 4.14 -21.42
N ASN A 322 -23.38 3.87 -20.19
CA ASN A 322 -22.60 4.27 -19.01
C ASN A 322 -21.24 3.57 -18.94
N ARG A 323 -21.11 2.35 -19.51
CA ARG A 323 -19.82 1.66 -19.67
C ARG A 323 -18.85 2.44 -20.54
N VAL A 324 -19.33 3.03 -21.63
CA VAL A 324 -18.49 3.86 -22.51
C VAL A 324 -18.00 5.10 -21.75
N ILE A 325 -18.93 5.82 -21.07
CA ILE A 325 -18.58 7.00 -20.26
C ILE A 325 -17.56 6.64 -19.20
N TYR A 326 -17.76 5.54 -18.48
CA TYR A 326 -16.88 5.11 -17.40
C TYR A 326 -15.50 4.68 -17.89
N ARG A 327 -15.43 4.00 -19.05
CA ARG A 327 -14.17 3.62 -19.71
C ARG A 327 -13.38 4.85 -20.14
N ASP A 328 -14.03 5.81 -20.78
CA ASP A 328 -13.39 7.02 -21.27
C ASP A 328 -12.85 7.87 -20.12
N LEU A 329 -13.57 7.94 -18.97
CA LEU A 329 -13.08 8.54 -17.75
C LEU A 329 -11.79 7.86 -17.26
N GLN A 330 -11.73 6.53 -17.21
CA GLN A 330 -10.51 5.82 -16.77
C GLN A 330 -9.32 6.09 -17.70
N ILE A 331 -9.57 6.17 -19.01
CA ILE A 331 -8.52 6.53 -19.99
C ILE A 331 -8.05 7.96 -19.76
N ASP A 332 -8.96 8.91 -19.53
CA ASP A 332 -8.62 10.30 -19.23
C ASP A 332 -7.84 10.43 -17.91
N MET A 333 -8.19 9.64 -16.89
CA MET A 333 -7.42 9.56 -15.65
C MET A 333 -5.97 9.10 -15.90
N LEU A 334 -5.78 8.06 -16.71
CA LEU A 334 -4.44 7.60 -17.10
C LEU A 334 -3.68 8.72 -17.85
N LEU A 335 -4.31 9.34 -18.85
CA LEU A 335 -3.70 10.44 -19.62
C LEU A 335 -3.39 11.64 -18.73
N SER A 336 -4.21 11.94 -17.71
CA SER A 336 -4.00 13.02 -16.76
C SER A 336 -2.69 12.90 -15.99
N THR A 337 -2.13 11.69 -15.88
CA THR A 337 -0.84 11.46 -15.21
C THR A 337 0.36 11.98 -15.99
N LEU A 338 0.21 12.15 -17.31
CA LEU A 338 1.26 12.66 -18.18
C LEU A 338 1.46 14.18 -18.00
N PRO A 339 2.70 14.69 -18.19
CA PRO A 339 2.97 16.13 -18.11
C PRO A 339 2.13 16.92 -19.15
N THR A 340 1.62 18.09 -18.75
CA THR A 340 0.83 18.95 -19.64
C THR A 340 1.53 19.30 -20.96
N PRO A 341 2.86 19.59 -21.02
CA PRO A 341 3.55 19.83 -22.27
C PRO A 341 3.48 18.63 -23.25
N PHE A 342 3.50 17.40 -22.72
CA PHE A 342 3.37 16.20 -23.53
C PHE A 342 1.96 16.09 -24.11
N LEU A 343 0.92 16.27 -23.31
CA LEU A 343 -0.47 16.24 -23.77
C LEU A 343 -0.72 17.29 -24.88
N THR A 344 -0.19 18.51 -24.69
CA THR A 344 -0.31 19.59 -25.68
C THR A 344 0.42 19.24 -26.97
N ALA A 345 1.61 18.64 -26.91
CA ALA A 345 2.38 18.25 -28.08
C ALA A 345 1.65 17.20 -28.98
N PHE A 346 0.82 16.34 -28.35
CA PHE A 346 0.00 15.34 -29.04
C PHE A 346 -1.45 15.78 -29.25
N ASN A 347 -1.78 17.06 -29.01
CA ASN A 347 -3.14 17.63 -29.11
C ASN A 347 -4.19 16.85 -28.29
N ILE A 348 -3.78 16.29 -27.14
CA ILE A 348 -4.65 15.54 -26.23
C ILE A 348 -5.25 16.53 -25.21
N LYS A 349 -6.57 16.65 -25.19
CA LYS A 349 -7.29 17.55 -24.29
C LYS A 349 -7.86 16.75 -23.11
N VAL A 350 -7.28 16.93 -21.92
CA VAL A 350 -7.77 16.33 -20.66
C VAL A 350 -7.85 17.43 -19.60
N ASP A 351 -9.01 17.61 -19.02
CA ASP A 351 -9.18 18.46 -17.83
C ASP A 351 -8.77 17.67 -16.58
N LYS A 352 -7.50 17.83 -16.20
CA LYS A 352 -6.90 17.12 -15.05
C LYS A 352 -7.61 17.40 -13.72
N LYS A 353 -8.29 18.54 -13.58
CA LYS A 353 -8.97 18.90 -12.34
C LYS A 353 -10.31 18.18 -12.25
N SER A 354 -11.10 18.21 -13.30
CA SER A 354 -12.39 17.53 -13.39
C SER A 354 -12.23 16.01 -13.26
N VAL A 355 -11.35 15.41 -14.05
CA VAL A 355 -11.13 13.95 -14.11
C VAL A 355 -10.69 13.36 -12.75
N ASN A 356 -9.94 14.12 -11.93
CA ASN A 356 -9.49 13.66 -10.61
C ASN A 356 -10.31 14.23 -9.43
N ALA A 357 -11.48 14.78 -9.70
CA ALA A 357 -12.34 15.35 -8.65
C ALA A 357 -13.00 14.27 -7.79
N ASN A 358 -13.35 13.14 -8.40
CA ASN A 358 -14.07 12.03 -7.75
C ASN A 358 -13.26 10.74 -7.80
N SER A 359 -13.55 9.80 -6.89
CA SER A 359 -13.00 8.45 -6.96
C SER A 359 -13.71 7.64 -8.05
N LEU A 360 -13.07 6.58 -8.56
CA LEU A 360 -13.72 5.64 -9.49
C LEU A 360 -14.94 4.96 -8.87
N GLY A 361 -14.94 4.73 -7.54
CA GLY A 361 -16.08 4.19 -6.81
C GLY A 361 -17.26 5.14 -6.77
N ASP A 362 -17.01 6.46 -6.56
CA ASP A 362 -18.08 7.46 -6.57
C ASP A 362 -18.76 7.54 -7.93
N VAL A 363 -17.97 7.56 -9.01
CA VAL A 363 -18.51 7.64 -10.37
C VAL A 363 -19.25 6.37 -10.75
N LEU A 364 -18.72 5.19 -10.41
CA LEU A 364 -19.38 3.92 -10.68
C LEU A 364 -20.75 3.87 -9.99
N PHE A 365 -20.80 4.20 -8.70
CA PHE A 365 -22.02 4.23 -7.93
C PHE A 365 -23.05 5.23 -8.48
N SER A 366 -22.61 6.42 -8.88
CA SER A 366 -23.49 7.45 -9.47
C SER A 366 -24.07 6.99 -10.82
N LEU A 367 -23.31 6.29 -11.64
CA LEU A 367 -23.73 5.77 -12.94
C LEU A 367 -24.71 4.57 -12.85
N THR A 368 -24.76 3.89 -11.70
CA THR A 368 -25.67 2.75 -11.42
C THR A 368 -26.94 3.16 -10.66
N GLY A 369 -27.25 4.46 -10.63
CA GLY A 369 -28.46 5.00 -10.00
C GLY A 369 -28.30 5.37 -8.53
N GLY A 370 -27.04 5.54 -8.07
CA GLY A 370 -26.74 6.16 -6.78
C GLY A 370 -27.06 7.65 -6.75
N ASP A 371 -27.09 8.23 -5.55
CA ASP A 371 -27.33 9.67 -5.37
C ASP A 371 -26.15 10.49 -5.93
N GLU A 372 -26.44 11.46 -6.81
CA GLU A 372 -25.43 12.41 -7.33
C GLU A 372 -24.76 13.23 -6.21
N GLY A 373 -25.45 13.48 -5.09
CA GLY A 373 -24.89 14.11 -3.89
C GLY A 373 -23.78 13.30 -3.24
N SER A 374 -23.60 12.05 -3.64
CA SER A 374 -22.54 11.17 -3.15
C SER A 374 -21.17 11.37 -3.82
N LEU A 375 -21.09 12.13 -4.92
CA LEU A 375 -19.82 12.47 -5.58
C LEU A 375 -18.93 13.28 -4.62
N GLY A 376 -17.64 12.87 -4.53
CA GLY A 376 -16.69 13.46 -3.59
C GLY A 376 -16.67 12.82 -2.20
N SER A 377 -17.47 11.77 -1.97
CA SER A 377 -17.39 10.95 -0.74
C SER A 377 -16.14 10.06 -0.68
N PHE A 378 -15.49 9.85 -1.83
CA PHE A 378 -14.30 9.01 -2.00
C PHE A 378 -14.55 7.56 -1.59
N ARG A 379 -15.63 6.97 -2.11
CA ARG A 379 -15.91 5.54 -1.97
C ARG A 379 -14.75 4.70 -2.46
N THR A 380 -14.36 3.72 -1.64
CA THR A 380 -13.27 2.81 -1.96
C THR A 380 -13.77 1.71 -2.88
N SER A 381 -13.32 1.69 -4.12
CA SER A 381 -13.59 0.62 -5.08
C SER A 381 -12.40 -0.31 -5.25
N SER A 382 -12.58 -1.38 -5.98
CA SER A 382 -11.55 -2.34 -6.37
C SER A 382 -11.36 -2.35 -7.87
N PHE A 383 -10.13 -2.63 -8.31
CA PHE A 383 -9.82 -2.72 -9.74
C PHE A 383 -10.58 -3.85 -10.45
N SER A 384 -10.96 -4.93 -9.76
CA SER A 384 -11.76 -6.03 -10.33
C SER A 384 -13.09 -5.49 -10.88
N GLY A 385 -13.86 -4.80 -10.04
CA GLY A 385 -15.16 -4.28 -10.46
C GLY A 385 -15.05 -3.08 -11.39
N THR A 386 -14.22 -2.09 -11.09
CA THR A 386 -14.05 -0.91 -11.94
C THR A 386 -13.52 -1.25 -13.32
N ALA A 387 -12.58 -2.20 -13.41
CA ALA A 387 -12.04 -2.63 -14.67
C ALA A 387 -13.02 -3.51 -15.47
N THR A 388 -13.80 -4.35 -14.78
CA THR A 388 -14.90 -5.11 -15.42
C THR A 388 -15.95 -4.15 -15.97
N ALA A 389 -16.31 -3.11 -15.24
CA ALA A 389 -17.23 -2.07 -15.69
C ALA A 389 -16.75 -1.37 -16.98
N ALA A 390 -15.45 -1.07 -17.09
CA ALA A 390 -14.88 -0.33 -18.21
C ALA A 390 -14.50 -1.23 -19.41
N PHE A 391 -13.92 -2.41 -19.15
CA PHE A 391 -13.24 -3.22 -20.19
C PHE A 391 -13.79 -4.66 -20.27
N GLY A 392 -14.80 -5.02 -19.47
CA GLY A 392 -15.24 -6.40 -19.37
C GLY A 392 -14.06 -7.32 -19.03
N TRP A 393 -14.08 -8.56 -19.49
CA TRP A 393 -13.02 -9.56 -19.23
C TRP A 393 -11.65 -9.21 -19.82
N TRP A 394 -11.57 -8.27 -20.76
CA TRP A 394 -10.29 -7.80 -21.32
C TRP A 394 -9.38 -7.15 -20.28
N TYR A 395 -9.93 -6.73 -19.14
CA TYR A 395 -9.11 -6.17 -18.06
C TYR A 395 -8.06 -7.18 -17.55
N LEU A 396 -8.33 -8.49 -17.61
CA LEU A 396 -7.35 -9.51 -17.21
C LEU A 396 -6.11 -9.49 -18.10
N ALA A 397 -6.28 -9.23 -19.41
CA ALA A 397 -5.16 -9.07 -20.33
C ALA A 397 -4.37 -7.78 -20.02
N LEU A 398 -5.07 -6.64 -19.79
CA LEU A 398 -4.44 -5.39 -19.39
C LEU A 398 -3.66 -5.55 -18.07
N PHE A 399 -4.26 -6.21 -17.09
CA PHE A 399 -3.64 -6.54 -15.82
C PHE A 399 -2.37 -7.38 -16.01
N GLY A 400 -2.45 -8.45 -16.77
CA GLY A 400 -1.32 -9.35 -17.03
C GLY A 400 -0.15 -8.65 -17.74
N ILE A 401 -0.44 -7.86 -18.77
CA ILE A 401 0.57 -7.09 -19.51
C ILE A 401 1.23 -6.05 -18.62
N GLY A 402 0.45 -5.35 -17.78
CA GLY A 402 0.97 -4.31 -16.89
C GLY A 402 1.83 -4.86 -15.76
N MET A 403 1.52 -6.04 -15.22
CA MET A 403 2.23 -6.57 -14.05
C MET A 403 3.66 -7.02 -14.34
N ALA A 404 3.97 -7.51 -15.53
CA ALA A 404 5.34 -7.92 -15.86
C ALA A 404 6.37 -6.76 -15.77
N PRO A 405 6.11 -5.56 -16.33
CA PRO A 405 6.94 -4.38 -16.11
C PRO A 405 7.01 -3.96 -14.62
N VAL A 406 5.91 -4.05 -13.88
CA VAL A 406 5.88 -3.71 -12.44
C VAL A 406 6.84 -4.59 -11.66
N PHE A 407 6.82 -5.90 -11.88
CA PHE A 407 7.77 -6.81 -11.25
C PHE A 407 9.23 -6.44 -11.56
N PHE A 408 9.50 -6.10 -12.83
CA PHE A 408 10.82 -5.65 -13.24
C PHE A 408 11.25 -4.37 -12.51
N LEU A 409 10.36 -3.38 -12.40
CA LEU A 409 10.64 -2.10 -11.77
C LEU A 409 10.89 -2.26 -10.25
N PHE A 410 10.07 -3.03 -9.56
CA PHE A 410 10.28 -3.29 -8.13
C PHE A 410 11.59 -4.01 -7.88
N ASP A 411 11.87 -5.06 -8.62
CA ASP A 411 13.08 -5.84 -8.43
C ASP A 411 14.37 -5.10 -8.86
N LYS A 412 14.28 -3.93 -9.55
CA LYS A 412 15.42 -3.01 -9.73
C LYS A 412 15.86 -2.36 -8.41
N LEU A 413 14.99 -2.31 -7.41
CA LEU A 413 15.29 -1.80 -6.07
C LEU A 413 16.00 -2.84 -5.17
N PHE A 414 16.40 -3.97 -5.73
CA PHE A 414 17.13 -5.05 -5.08
C PHE A 414 18.39 -5.41 -5.85
N ILE A 415 19.47 -5.75 -5.13
CA ILE A 415 20.70 -6.30 -5.70
C ILE A 415 21.19 -7.51 -4.90
N ARG A 416 21.85 -8.43 -5.62
CA ARG A 416 22.59 -9.55 -5.02
C ARG A 416 24.04 -9.48 -5.51
N VAL A 417 24.96 -9.42 -4.58
CA VAL A 417 26.39 -9.21 -4.86
C VAL A 417 27.19 -10.38 -4.33
N ARG A 418 28.13 -10.88 -5.12
CA ARG A 418 29.10 -11.87 -4.67
C ARG A 418 30.15 -11.17 -3.82
N VAL A 419 30.35 -11.63 -2.61
CA VAL A 419 31.43 -11.20 -1.73
C VAL A 419 32.55 -12.24 -1.88
N PRO A 420 33.79 -11.82 -2.16
CA PRO A 420 34.92 -12.73 -2.25
C PRO A 420 35.10 -13.49 -0.92
N ALA A 421 35.52 -14.74 -1.01
CA ALA A 421 35.93 -15.50 0.16
C ALA A 421 37.17 -14.84 0.79
N ILE A 422 37.15 -14.67 2.11
CA ILE A 422 38.29 -14.10 2.85
C ILE A 422 39.39 -15.16 3.02
N LEU A 423 38.99 -16.44 3.07
CA LEU A 423 39.92 -17.57 3.18
C LEU A 423 39.80 -18.49 1.94
N PRO A 424 40.90 -19.09 1.45
CA PRO A 424 40.91 -19.91 0.26
C PRO A 424 39.95 -21.13 0.29
N ALA A 425 39.62 -21.61 1.48
CA ALA A 425 38.71 -22.75 1.68
C ALA A 425 37.24 -22.38 1.79
N GLN A 426 36.88 -21.09 1.78
CA GLN A 426 35.50 -20.66 1.89
C GLN A 426 34.85 -20.46 0.51
N SER A 427 33.68 -21.02 0.30
CA SER A 427 32.88 -20.74 -0.87
C SER A 427 32.44 -19.25 -0.91
N ALA A 428 32.44 -18.67 -2.09
CA ALA A 428 31.96 -17.28 -2.28
C ALA A 428 30.56 -17.09 -1.71
N ARG A 429 30.41 -16.14 -0.80
CA ARG A 429 29.12 -15.78 -0.18
C ARG A 429 28.40 -14.75 -1.02
N PHE A 430 27.07 -14.84 -1.09
CA PHE A 430 26.23 -13.82 -1.71
C PHE A 430 25.56 -13.00 -0.64
N GLU A 431 25.63 -11.68 -0.77
CA GLU A 431 24.91 -10.73 0.06
C GLU A 431 23.79 -10.08 -0.73
N SER A 432 22.63 -10.02 -0.12
CA SER A 432 21.41 -9.43 -0.67
C SER A 432 21.16 -8.08 0.00
N HIS A 433 20.97 -7.04 -0.82
CA HIS A 433 20.69 -5.68 -0.33
C HIS A 433 19.44 -5.14 -1.01
N ILE A 434 18.50 -4.66 -0.20
CA ILE A 434 17.32 -3.93 -0.65
C ILE A 434 17.62 -2.44 -0.54
N SER A 435 17.21 -1.65 -1.53
CA SER A 435 17.30 -0.19 -1.42
C SER A 435 16.44 0.32 -0.25
N LEU A 436 16.93 1.29 0.52
CA LEU A 436 16.11 1.97 1.53
C LEU A 436 14.83 2.56 0.91
N CYS A 437 14.89 3.00 -0.34
CA CYS A 437 13.72 3.42 -1.11
C CYS A 437 12.62 2.35 -1.14
N ALA A 438 12.98 1.09 -1.44
CA ALA A 438 12.00 -0.01 -1.46
C ALA A 438 11.41 -0.29 -0.09
N LEU A 439 12.22 -0.22 0.95
CA LEU A 439 11.76 -0.49 2.33
C LEU A 439 10.81 0.61 2.83
N MET A 440 11.00 1.87 2.44
CA MET A 440 10.08 2.96 2.77
C MET A 440 8.72 2.82 2.09
N ILE A 441 8.68 2.24 0.87
CA ILE A 441 7.44 1.98 0.13
C ILE A 441 6.98 0.52 0.25
N ILE A 442 7.53 -0.27 1.17
CA ILE A 442 7.24 -1.71 1.28
C ILE A 442 5.76 -2.00 1.53
N THR A 443 5.07 -1.14 2.27
CA THR A 443 3.62 -1.22 2.48
C THR A 443 2.88 -1.06 1.17
N SER A 444 3.29 -0.10 0.33
CA SER A 444 2.71 0.11 -1.00
C SER A 444 3.06 -1.02 -1.98
N ILE A 445 4.19 -1.71 -1.80
CA ILE A 445 4.52 -2.91 -2.59
C ILE A 445 3.62 -4.08 -2.17
N PHE A 446 3.41 -4.27 -0.88
CA PHE A 446 2.55 -5.32 -0.34
C PHE A 446 1.09 -5.16 -0.74
N GLN A 447 0.61 -3.91 -0.75
CA GLN A 447 -0.75 -3.51 -1.17
C GLN A 447 -0.72 -2.83 -2.56
N PHE A 448 0.13 -3.29 -3.47
CA PHE A 448 0.36 -2.60 -4.74
C PHE A 448 -0.82 -2.69 -5.67
N LEU A 449 -1.56 -3.79 -5.65
CA LEU A 449 -2.66 -3.94 -6.58
C LEU A 449 -3.66 -2.82 -6.37
N PRO A 450 -4.00 -2.11 -7.45
CA PRO A 450 -4.78 -0.89 -7.34
C PRO A 450 -6.14 -1.19 -6.75
N VAL A 451 -6.46 -0.45 -5.72
CA VAL A 451 -7.78 -0.51 -5.09
C VAL A 451 -8.84 0.07 -6.03
N GLN A 452 -8.46 0.99 -6.93
CA GLN A 452 -9.41 1.74 -7.73
C GLN A 452 -9.49 1.30 -9.19
N GLY A 453 -8.40 1.22 -9.93
CA GLY A 453 -8.46 0.95 -11.37
C GLY A 453 -7.29 0.16 -11.94
N VAL A 454 -7.53 -0.67 -12.97
CA VAL A 454 -6.47 -1.45 -13.64
C VAL A 454 -5.47 -0.54 -14.38
N LEU A 455 -5.91 0.63 -14.86
CA LEU A 455 -5.04 1.58 -15.54
C LEU A 455 -4.06 2.29 -14.61
N ASP A 456 -4.27 2.23 -13.29
CA ASP A 456 -3.33 2.76 -12.30
C ASP A 456 -1.98 2.03 -12.34
N ILE A 457 -1.96 0.78 -12.79
CA ILE A 457 -0.73 0.02 -13.04
C ILE A 457 0.16 0.75 -14.06
N PHE A 458 -0.44 1.21 -15.16
CA PHE A 458 0.26 1.92 -16.22
C PHE A 458 0.68 3.33 -15.77
N SER A 459 -0.17 4.00 -14.98
CA SER A 459 0.18 5.27 -14.31
C SER A 459 1.39 5.12 -13.41
N TYR A 460 1.47 4.03 -12.65
CA TYR A 460 2.62 3.72 -11.81
C TYR A 460 3.88 3.48 -12.63
N ILE A 461 3.80 2.74 -13.73
CA ILE A 461 4.93 2.48 -14.64
C ILE A 461 5.43 3.79 -15.25
N ALA A 462 4.50 4.61 -15.78
CA ALA A 462 4.84 5.84 -16.52
C ALA A 462 5.36 6.95 -15.62
N ARG A 463 4.87 7.06 -14.39
CA ARG A 463 5.16 8.18 -13.48
C ARG A 463 5.53 7.76 -12.07
N GLY A 464 4.73 6.91 -11.43
CA GLY A 464 4.82 6.65 -9.99
C GLY A 464 6.20 6.12 -9.57
N TRP A 465 6.71 5.10 -10.25
CA TRP A 465 8.03 4.53 -9.94
C TRP A 465 9.17 5.53 -10.23
N ILE A 466 9.12 6.19 -11.38
CA ILE A 466 10.14 7.18 -11.78
C ILE A 466 10.20 8.30 -10.77
N GLN A 467 9.05 8.85 -10.39
CA GLN A 467 8.95 9.92 -9.40
C GLN A 467 9.53 9.48 -8.05
N THR A 468 9.15 8.31 -7.56
CA THR A 468 9.64 7.75 -6.29
C THR A 468 11.16 7.61 -6.28
N VAL A 469 11.73 7.04 -7.35
CA VAL A 469 13.19 6.84 -7.48
C VAL A 469 13.94 8.17 -7.58
N LEU A 470 13.43 9.12 -8.36
CA LEU A 470 14.04 10.44 -8.52
C LEU A 470 14.02 11.25 -7.21
N LEU A 471 12.88 11.29 -6.53
CA LEU A 471 12.76 11.98 -5.24
C LEU A 471 13.67 11.35 -4.20
N TYR A 472 13.73 10.01 -4.13
CA TYR A 472 14.68 9.35 -3.24
C TYR A 472 16.13 9.70 -3.60
N PHE A 473 16.48 9.74 -4.88
CA PHE A 473 17.83 10.12 -5.30
C PHE A 473 18.19 11.53 -4.84
N VAL A 474 17.27 12.49 -4.97
CA VAL A 474 17.48 13.87 -4.49
C VAL A 474 17.70 13.89 -2.98
N VAL A 475 16.80 13.30 -2.21
CA VAL A 475 16.91 13.25 -0.74
C VAL A 475 18.20 12.54 -0.30
N TYR A 476 18.54 11.46 -0.99
CA TYR A 476 19.79 10.76 -0.74
C TYR A 476 21.02 11.61 -0.98
N ARG A 477 21.05 12.39 -2.08
CA ARG A 477 22.16 13.31 -2.35
C ARG A 477 22.27 14.38 -1.28
N ILE A 478 21.16 14.96 -0.84
CA ILE A 478 21.12 15.92 0.26
C ILE A 478 21.66 15.29 1.54
N ALA A 479 21.18 14.09 1.92
CA ALA A 479 21.63 13.41 3.14
C ALA A 479 23.13 13.06 3.14
N ARG A 480 23.77 12.95 1.97
CA ARG A 480 25.21 12.70 1.84
C ARG A 480 26.08 13.92 2.11
N LEU A 481 25.53 15.11 2.12
CA LEU A 481 26.27 16.33 2.43
C LEU A 481 26.60 16.46 3.92
N PHE A 482 25.91 15.67 4.74
CA PHE A 482 26.02 15.62 6.20
C PHE A 482 26.53 14.26 6.69
#